data_c7e0b02508fbd378ffb026aa23c63896
#
_entry.id   c7e0b02508fbd378ffb026aa23c63896
#
_cell.length_a   1.000
_cell.length_b   1.000
_cell.length_c   1.000
_cell.angle_alpha   90.00
_cell.angle_beta   90.00
_cell.angle_gamma   90.00
#
_symmetry.space_group_name_H-M   'P 1'
#
loop_
_entity.id
_entity.type
_entity.pdbx_description
1 polymer ?
#
loop_
_entity_poly.entity_id
_entity_poly.type
_entity_poly.pdbx_seq_one_letter_code
_entity_poly.pdbx_strand_id
1 'polypeptide(L)'
;MKTIKIILGIISAFVLVFFLTGLLIKETNYSSQVFVNKSIDEVFYSFNNIENRKYWIPEVISIEVIKENPGKIGSVYKVIIYNQGQEITMTEKVLAYVKNEKLTLFFDAENMLKRNDYLFTEKKGVTMITLNSSCQSDSYIMACLYPYFKKTFQGQDQAYLNNFKALIEKKEPKS
;
A
#
# COMPACT_ATOMS: atom_id res chain seq x y z
N MET A 1 -4.53 -41.21 -25.82
CA MET A 1 -3.25 -40.54 -26.11
C MET A 1 -3.40 -39.11 -26.66
N LYS A 2 -4.33 -38.82 -27.62
CA LYS A 2 -4.54 -37.44 -28.15
C LYS A 2 -5.00 -36.45 -27.08
N THR A 3 -5.95 -36.81 -26.22
CA THR A 3 -6.49 -35.97 -25.15
C THR A 3 -5.41 -35.54 -24.14
N ILE A 4 -4.52 -36.46 -23.75
CA ILE A 4 -3.42 -36.18 -22.81
C ILE A 4 -2.44 -35.16 -23.42
N LYS A 5 -2.13 -35.29 -24.73
CA LYS A 5 -1.25 -34.33 -25.42
C LYS A 5 -1.86 -32.92 -25.49
N ILE A 6 -3.19 -32.84 -25.69
CA ILE A 6 -3.92 -31.56 -25.71
C ILE A 6 -3.89 -30.92 -24.33
N ILE A 7 -4.19 -31.68 -23.26
CA ILE A 7 -4.13 -31.18 -21.89
C ILE A 7 -2.72 -30.67 -21.53
N LEU A 8 -1.69 -31.46 -21.87
CA LEU A 8 -0.30 -31.09 -21.62
C LEU A 8 0.08 -29.81 -22.39
N GLY A 9 -0.37 -29.65 -23.63
CA GLY A 9 -0.17 -28.46 -24.45
C GLY A 9 -0.82 -27.21 -23.83
N ILE A 10 -2.04 -27.34 -23.29
CA ILE A 10 -2.74 -26.25 -22.61
C ILE A 10 -1.98 -25.84 -21.33
N ILE A 11 -1.58 -26.80 -20.50
CA ILE A 11 -0.81 -26.52 -19.28
C ILE A 11 0.52 -25.81 -19.62
N SER A 12 1.23 -26.31 -20.64
CA SER A 12 2.49 -25.70 -21.08
C SER A 12 2.29 -24.26 -21.56
N ALA A 13 1.19 -23.97 -22.26
CA ALA A 13 0.86 -22.62 -22.69
C ALA A 13 0.58 -21.69 -21.49
N PHE A 14 -0.16 -22.14 -20.48
CA PHE A 14 -0.40 -21.37 -19.25
C PHE A 14 0.90 -21.08 -18.49
N VAL A 15 1.77 -22.07 -18.35
CA VAL A 15 3.08 -21.89 -17.69
C VAL A 15 3.93 -20.88 -18.45
N LEU A 16 3.94 -20.95 -19.77
CA LEU A 16 4.67 -20.00 -20.60
C LEU A 16 4.14 -18.57 -20.42
N VAL A 17 2.82 -18.37 -20.48
CA VAL A 17 2.18 -17.06 -20.27
C VAL A 17 2.50 -16.52 -18.88
N PHE A 18 2.44 -17.36 -17.85
CA PHE A 18 2.78 -16.97 -16.48
C PHE A 18 4.21 -16.42 -16.38
N PHE A 19 5.19 -17.14 -16.92
CA PHE A 19 6.58 -16.67 -16.89
C PHE A 19 6.82 -15.45 -17.78
N LEU A 20 6.15 -15.33 -18.92
CA LEU A 20 6.21 -14.14 -19.76
C LEU A 20 5.65 -12.90 -19.03
N THR A 21 4.66 -13.06 -18.15
CA THR A 21 4.09 -11.95 -17.38
C THR A 21 5.16 -11.25 -16.55
N GLY A 22 6.02 -11.99 -15.82
CA GLY A 22 7.10 -11.41 -15.02
C GLY A 22 8.22 -10.76 -15.84
N LEU A 23 8.35 -11.15 -17.11
CA LEU A 23 9.30 -10.54 -18.03
C LEU A 23 8.81 -9.19 -18.57
N LEU A 24 7.51 -9.11 -18.87
CA LEU A 24 6.88 -7.95 -19.52
C LEU A 24 6.40 -6.90 -18.52
N ILE A 25 5.90 -7.32 -17.35
CA ILE A 25 5.34 -6.43 -16.33
C ILE A 25 6.31 -6.33 -15.15
N LYS A 26 7.10 -5.25 -15.13
CA LYS A 26 8.10 -5.01 -14.07
C LYS A 26 7.50 -4.50 -12.78
N GLU A 27 6.38 -3.75 -12.87
CA GLU A 27 5.71 -3.14 -11.74
C GLU A 27 4.20 -3.31 -11.87
N THR A 28 3.54 -3.63 -10.76
CA THR A 28 2.08 -3.69 -10.68
C THR A 28 1.57 -2.38 -10.10
N ASN A 29 1.06 -1.52 -10.97
CA ASN A 29 0.57 -0.19 -10.63
C ASN A 29 -0.95 -0.18 -10.48
N TYR A 30 -1.44 0.51 -9.42
CA TYR A 30 -2.87 0.73 -9.17
C TYR A 30 -3.08 2.01 -8.36
N SER A 31 -4.33 2.47 -8.30
CA SER A 31 -4.71 3.68 -7.57
C SER A 31 -5.97 3.45 -6.76
N SER A 32 -6.04 4.09 -5.60
CA SER A 32 -7.20 4.13 -4.71
C SER A 32 -7.45 5.58 -4.27
N GLN A 33 -8.68 5.93 -3.91
CA GLN A 33 -8.98 7.28 -3.44
C GLN A 33 -10.10 7.29 -2.42
N VAL A 34 -10.10 8.33 -1.57
CA VAL A 34 -11.17 8.56 -0.59
C VAL A 34 -11.41 10.06 -0.41
N PHE A 35 -12.66 10.43 -0.15
CA PHE A 35 -13.07 11.79 0.21
C PHE A 35 -13.37 11.84 1.70
N VAL A 36 -12.73 12.75 2.41
CA VAL A 36 -12.84 12.97 3.85
C VAL A 36 -13.43 14.34 4.11
N ASN A 37 -14.52 14.42 4.87
CA ASN A 37 -15.24 15.67 5.19
C ASN A 37 -14.56 16.46 6.31
N LYS A 38 -13.27 16.78 6.11
CA LYS A 38 -12.39 17.52 7.03
C LYS A 38 -11.40 18.34 6.22
N SER A 39 -10.84 19.38 6.86
CA SER A 39 -9.81 20.21 6.26
C SER A 39 -8.52 19.42 5.97
N ILE A 40 -7.76 19.86 5.01
CA ILE A 40 -6.50 19.21 4.61
C ILE A 40 -5.48 19.21 5.76
N ASP A 41 -5.43 20.25 6.59
CA ASP A 41 -4.55 20.32 7.75
C ASP A 41 -4.88 19.22 8.77
N GLU A 42 -6.16 19.02 9.07
CA GLU A 42 -6.62 18.00 10.02
C GLU A 42 -6.38 16.58 9.47
N VAL A 43 -6.70 16.37 8.19
CA VAL A 43 -6.49 15.10 7.50
C VAL A 43 -5.01 14.75 7.43
N PHE A 44 -4.17 15.68 6.96
CA PHE A 44 -2.74 15.43 6.80
C PHE A 44 -2.03 15.20 8.14
N TYR A 45 -2.38 15.97 9.17
CA TYR A 45 -1.85 15.79 10.52
C TYR A 45 -2.20 14.41 11.08
N SER A 46 -3.49 14.02 11.02
CA SER A 46 -3.95 12.72 11.52
C SER A 46 -3.34 11.54 10.74
N PHE A 47 -3.22 11.68 9.41
CA PHE A 47 -2.66 10.65 8.53
C PHE A 47 -1.18 10.38 8.84
N ASN A 48 -0.42 11.41 9.16
CA ASN A 48 1.01 11.32 9.48
C ASN A 48 1.30 10.91 10.93
N ASN A 49 0.28 10.82 11.78
CA ASN A 49 0.46 10.35 13.14
C ASN A 49 0.64 8.82 13.14
N ILE A 50 1.87 8.39 13.44
CA ILE A 50 2.26 6.97 13.44
C ILE A 50 1.43 6.15 14.42
N GLU A 51 1.11 6.71 15.60
CA GLU A 51 0.32 6.02 16.63
C GLU A 51 -1.12 5.74 16.18
N ASN A 52 -1.67 6.57 15.29
CA ASN A 52 -2.99 6.39 14.73
C ASN A 52 -3.05 5.28 13.69
N ARG A 53 -1.91 4.86 13.14
CA ARG A 53 -1.86 3.93 12.00
C ARG A 53 -2.50 2.59 12.32
N LYS A 54 -2.30 2.04 13.50
CA LYS A 54 -2.91 0.79 13.96
C LYS A 54 -4.45 0.80 14.01
N TYR A 55 -5.09 1.98 14.03
CA TYR A 55 -6.54 2.10 14.06
C TYR A 55 -7.19 2.05 12.69
N TRP A 56 -6.41 2.26 11.62
CA TRP A 56 -6.92 2.22 10.26
C TRP A 56 -6.21 1.21 9.36
N ILE A 57 -5.04 0.69 9.76
CA ILE A 57 -4.39 -0.49 9.20
C ILE A 57 -4.40 -1.58 10.27
N PRO A 58 -5.44 -2.43 10.30
CA PRO A 58 -5.65 -3.38 11.40
C PRO A 58 -4.55 -4.44 11.54
N GLU A 59 -3.79 -4.70 10.48
CA GLU A 59 -2.67 -5.64 10.48
C GLU A 59 -1.43 -5.10 11.20
N VAL A 60 -1.33 -3.79 11.43
CA VAL A 60 -0.16 -3.19 12.10
C VAL A 60 -0.14 -3.55 13.59
N ILE A 61 0.91 -4.25 14.00
CA ILE A 61 1.20 -4.58 15.42
C ILE A 61 2.01 -3.46 16.06
N SER A 62 3.14 -3.11 15.45
CA SER A 62 4.04 -2.08 15.97
C SER A 62 4.75 -1.30 14.86
N ILE A 63 5.11 -0.06 15.19
CA ILE A 63 5.96 0.79 14.36
C ILE A 63 7.05 1.35 15.27
N GLU A 64 8.30 0.99 14.98
CA GLU A 64 9.49 1.42 15.72
C GLU A 64 10.28 2.43 14.89
N VAL A 65 10.71 3.51 15.51
CA VAL A 65 11.56 4.51 14.85
C VAL A 65 13.00 4.00 14.80
N ILE A 66 13.51 3.72 13.60
CA ILE A 66 14.95 3.39 13.42
C ILE A 66 15.75 4.67 13.28
N LYS A 67 15.25 5.61 12.47
CA LYS A 67 15.89 6.89 12.22
C LYS A 67 14.83 7.93 11.89
N GLU A 68 14.85 9.05 12.60
CA GLU A 68 14.00 10.20 12.27
C GLU A 68 14.86 11.39 11.85
N ASN A 69 14.54 11.95 10.70
CA ASN A 69 15.22 13.11 10.15
C ASN A 69 14.37 14.38 10.36
N PRO A 70 14.99 15.56 10.57
CA PRO A 70 14.31 16.84 10.45
C PRO A 70 13.64 16.96 9.06
N GLY A 71 12.36 17.37 9.03
CA GLY A 71 11.61 17.44 7.77
C GLY A 71 11.10 16.11 7.21
N LYS A 72 11.25 15.02 7.98
CA LYS A 72 10.73 13.69 7.72
C LYS A 72 11.38 12.92 6.56
N ILE A 73 11.82 13.55 5.48
CA ILE A 73 12.41 12.87 4.30
C ILE A 73 13.66 12.09 4.72
N GLY A 74 13.69 10.80 4.32
CA GLY A 74 14.75 9.85 4.67
C GLY A 74 14.61 9.26 6.08
N SER A 75 13.53 9.55 6.82
CA SER A 75 13.18 8.83 8.05
C SER A 75 12.90 7.36 7.73
N VAL A 76 13.25 6.48 8.66
CA VAL A 76 13.16 5.02 8.50
C VAL A 76 12.47 4.44 9.73
N TYR A 77 11.50 3.59 9.49
CA TYR A 77 10.72 2.90 10.51
C TYR A 77 10.77 1.39 10.26
N LYS A 78 10.76 0.62 11.34
CA LYS A 78 10.49 -0.82 11.30
C LYS A 78 9.01 -1.02 11.58
N VAL A 79 8.31 -1.62 10.65
CA VAL A 79 6.88 -1.92 10.76
C VAL A 79 6.70 -3.42 10.89
N ILE A 80 5.97 -3.85 11.91
CA ILE A 80 5.58 -5.25 12.10
C ILE A 80 4.08 -5.34 11.87
N ILE A 81 3.69 -6.21 10.94
CA ILE A 81 2.29 -6.51 10.66
C ILE A 81 1.99 -7.98 10.90
N TYR A 82 0.73 -8.29 11.26
CA TYR A 82 0.23 -9.65 11.33
C TYR A 82 -0.72 -9.91 10.17
N ASN A 83 -0.36 -10.83 9.30
CA ASN A 83 -1.15 -11.14 8.13
C ASN A 83 -1.22 -12.67 7.93
N GLN A 84 -2.44 -13.21 7.77
CA GLN A 84 -2.69 -14.63 7.50
C GLN A 84 -1.95 -15.61 8.44
N GLY A 85 -1.89 -15.29 9.73
CA GLY A 85 -1.26 -16.16 10.73
C GLY A 85 0.26 -15.99 10.89
N GLN A 86 0.88 -15.04 10.20
CA GLN A 86 2.31 -14.79 10.24
C GLN A 86 2.62 -13.32 10.55
N GLU A 87 3.69 -13.11 11.31
CA GLU A 87 4.29 -11.79 11.50
C GLU A 87 5.24 -11.50 10.33
N ILE A 88 5.04 -10.34 9.71
CA ILE A 88 5.89 -9.84 8.63
C ILE A 88 6.55 -8.57 9.13
N THR A 89 7.88 -8.55 9.11
CA THR A 89 8.66 -7.34 9.38
C THR A 89 9.02 -6.66 8.06
N MET A 90 8.80 -5.34 8.00
CA MET A 90 9.18 -4.54 6.84
C MET A 90 9.87 -3.25 7.29
N THR A 91 10.70 -2.72 6.41
CA THR A 91 11.28 -1.38 6.56
C THR A 91 10.41 -0.38 5.78
N GLU A 92 10.00 0.69 6.46
CA GLU A 92 9.32 1.82 5.83
C GLU A 92 10.28 3.00 5.76
N LYS A 93 10.41 3.61 4.58
CA LYS A 93 11.22 4.81 4.35
C LYS A 93 10.38 5.93 3.77
N VAL A 94 10.50 7.14 4.33
CA VAL A 94 9.87 8.35 3.77
C VAL A 94 10.72 8.85 2.61
N LEU A 95 10.18 8.81 1.38
CA LEU A 95 10.86 9.29 0.18
C LEU A 95 10.54 10.75 -0.15
N ALA A 96 9.30 11.18 0.13
CA ALA A 96 8.89 12.58 -0.03
C ALA A 96 7.89 12.97 1.06
N TYR A 97 7.97 14.22 1.49
CA TYR A 97 7.07 14.81 2.46
C TYR A 97 6.90 16.30 2.11
N VAL A 98 5.69 16.66 1.68
CA VAL A 98 5.29 18.06 1.46
C VAL A 98 4.01 18.27 2.25
N LYS A 99 4.06 19.14 3.26
CA LYS A 99 2.93 19.35 4.17
C LYS A 99 1.66 19.70 3.38
N ASN A 100 0.56 19.01 3.70
CA ASN A 100 -0.77 19.17 3.10
C ASN A 100 -0.84 18.83 1.59
N GLU A 101 0.19 18.22 1.03
CA GLU A 101 0.26 18.01 -0.41
C GLU A 101 0.64 16.57 -0.76
N LYS A 102 1.73 16.06 -0.16
CA LYS A 102 2.29 14.78 -0.57
C LYS A 102 3.01 14.05 0.57
N LEU A 103 2.79 12.74 0.61
CA LEU A 103 3.60 11.79 1.37
C LEU A 103 3.93 10.60 0.47
N THR A 104 5.23 10.30 0.28
CA THR A 104 5.67 9.10 -0.42
C THR A 104 6.36 8.17 0.55
N LEU A 105 5.85 6.97 0.67
CA LEU A 105 6.41 5.89 1.50
C LEU A 105 6.92 4.77 0.61
N PHE A 106 8.06 4.21 1.00
CA PHE A 106 8.60 3.00 0.40
C PHE A 106 8.69 1.92 1.47
N PHE A 107 8.14 0.77 1.16
CA PHE A 107 8.14 -0.41 2.01
C PHE A 107 9.01 -1.49 1.38
N ASP A 108 9.91 -2.03 2.19
CA ASP A 108 10.78 -3.16 1.84
C ASP A 108 10.44 -4.31 2.79
N ALA A 109 9.80 -5.31 2.26
CA ALA A 109 9.47 -6.57 2.93
C ALA A 109 10.03 -7.71 2.08
N GLU A 110 10.40 -8.81 2.72
CA GLU A 110 11.13 -9.98 2.19
C GLU A 110 11.03 -10.22 0.67
N ASN A 111 9.80 -10.23 0.12
CA ASN A 111 9.54 -10.49 -1.30
C ASN A 111 8.72 -9.37 -1.97
N MET A 112 8.53 -8.24 -1.30
CA MET A 112 7.71 -7.14 -1.82
C MET A 112 8.40 -5.80 -1.59
N LEU A 113 8.63 -5.08 -2.67
CA LEU A 113 9.01 -3.68 -2.67
C LEU A 113 7.78 -2.88 -3.11
N LYS A 114 7.24 -2.05 -2.21
CA LYS A 114 6.03 -1.27 -2.48
C LYS A 114 6.29 0.21 -2.27
N ARG A 115 5.91 1.02 -3.26
CA ARG A 115 5.89 2.48 -3.15
C ARG A 115 4.44 2.96 -3.12
N ASN A 116 4.13 3.80 -2.14
CA ASN A 116 2.85 4.45 -1.97
C ASN A 116 3.03 5.97 -2.07
N ASP A 117 2.46 6.57 -3.10
CA ASP A 117 2.38 8.03 -3.29
C ASP A 117 1.00 8.52 -2.85
N TYR A 118 0.90 9.13 -1.67
CA TYR A 118 -0.32 9.78 -1.18
C TYR A 118 -0.31 11.25 -1.59
N LEU A 119 -1.34 11.67 -2.30
CA LEU A 119 -1.59 13.05 -2.72
C LEU A 119 -2.83 13.57 -2.01
N PHE A 120 -2.73 14.76 -1.45
CA PHE A 120 -3.81 15.41 -0.71
C PHE A 120 -4.25 16.67 -1.47
N THR A 121 -5.54 16.81 -1.67
CA THR A 121 -6.14 18.02 -2.28
C THR A 121 -7.42 18.36 -1.55
N GLU A 122 -7.71 19.65 -1.34
CA GLU A 122 -8.94 20.11 -0.69
C GLU A 122 -9.79 20.93 -1.65
N LYS A 123 -11.10 20.70 -1.57
CA LYS A 123 -12.10 21.53 -2.21
C LYS A 123 -13.31 21.69 -1.30
N LYS A 124 -13.64 22.93 -0.94
CA LYS A 124 -14.81 23.30 -0.12
C LYS A 124 -14.87 22.53 1.22
N GLY A 125 -13.75 22.41 1.93
CA GLY A 125 -13.68 21.73 3.22
C GLY A 125 -13.73 20.21 3.15
N VAL A 126 -13.63 19.62 1.96
CA VAL A 126 -13.52 18.19 1.74
C VAL A 126 -12.13 17.88 1.19
N THR A 127 -11.39 17.03 1.89
CA THR A 127 -10.08 16.59 1.45
C THR A 127 -10.19 15.27 0.67
N MET A 128 -9.61 15.25 -0.50
CA MET A 128 -9.43 14.02 -1.29
C MET A 128 -8.01 13.50 -1.06
N ILE A 129 -7.90 12.23 -0.68
CA ILE A 129 -6.64 11.50 -0.65
C ILE A 129 -6.62 10.57 -1.85
N THR A 130 -5.62 10.73 -2.72
CA THR A 130 -5.35 9.81 -3.83
C THR A 130 -4.08 9.05 -3.51
N LEU A 131 -4.15 7.73 -3.50
CA LEU A 131 -3.04 6.82 -3.34
C LEU A 131 -2.69 6.21 -4.71
N ASN A 132 -1.47 6.44 -5.17
CA ASN A 132 -0.91 5.72 -6.30
C ASN A 132 0.14 4.75 -5.79
N SER A 133 -0.09 3.45 -6.01
CA SER A 133 0.77 2.37 -5.53
C SER A 133 1.47 1.66 -6.67
N SER A 134 2.73 1.27 -6.42
CA SER A 134 3.54 0.44 -7.29
C SER A 134 4.13 -0.69 -6.47
N CYS A 135 3.92 -1.94 -6.91
CA CYS A 135 4.47 -3.14 -6.28
C CYS A 135 5.40 -3.85 -7.26
N GLN A 136 6.57 -4.27 -6.76
CA GLN A 136 7.56 -5.07 -7.48
C GLN A 136 8.19 -6.10 -6.55
N SER A 137 8.94 -7.05 -7.09
CA SER A 137 9.68 -8.05 -6.32
C SER A 137 11.00 -8.39 -7.00
N ASP A 138 12.02 -8.64 -6.18
CA ASP A 138 13.30 -9.19 -6.64
C ASP A 138 13.19 -10.71 -6.91
N SER A 139 12.17 -11.37 -6.36
CA SER A 139 11.83 -12.75 -6.70
C SER A 139 11.08 -12.79 -8.02
N TYR A 140 11.65 -13.47 -9.03
CA TYR A 140 11.03 -13.60 -10.35
C TYR A 140 9.63 -14.25 -10.30
N ILE A 141 9.46 -15.26 -9.45
CA ILE A 141 8.16 -15.95 -9.28
C ILE A 141 7.11 -14.98 -8.73
N MET A 142 7.48 -14.17 -7.72
CA MET A 142 6.58 -13.16 -7.14
C MET A 142 6.28 -12.04 -8.14
N ALA A 143 7.27 -11.63 -8.94
CA ALA A 143 7.05 -10.67 -10.03
C ALA A 143 6.05 -11.21 -11.08
N CYS A 144 6.07 -12.51 -11.38
CA CYS A 144 5.07 -13.14 -12.24
C CYS A 144 3.67 -13.14 -11.61
N LEU A 145 3.57 -13.24 -10.28
CA LEU A 145 2.29 -13.35 -9.55
C LEU A 145 1.58 -12.00 -9.37
N TYR A 146 2.33 -10.92 -9.05
CA TYR A 146 1.76 -9.63 -8.65
C TYR A 146 0.74 -9.01 -9.61
N PRO A 147 0.90 -9.07 -10.94
CA PRO A 147 -0.09 -8.56 -11.88
C PRO A 147 -1.48 -9.21 -11.71
N TYR A 148 -1.54 -10.48 -11.34
CA TYR A 148 -2.80 -11.21 -11.11
C TYR A 148 -3.45 -10.80 -9.78
N PHE A 149 -2.67 -10.33 -8.79
CA PHE A 149 -3.15 -9.86 -7.49
C PHE A 149 -3.42 -8.36 -7.44
N LYS A 150 -3.30 -7.64 -8.55
CA LYS A 150 -3.52 -6.19 -8.63
C LYS A 150 -4.81 -5.73 -7.95
N LYS A 151 -5.93 -6.40 -8.22
CA LYS A 151 -7.25 -6.06 -7.63
C LYS A 151 -7.29 -6.31 -6.13
N THR A 152 -6.61 -7.34 -5.64
CA THR A 152 -6.49 -7.65 -4.21
C THR A 152 -5.71 -6.56 -3.49
N PHE A 153 -4.56 -6.15 -4.00
CA PHE A 153 -3.77 -5.06 -3.45
C PHE A 153 -4.53 -3.74 -3.44
N GLN A 154 -5.19 -3.41 -4.57
CA GLN A 154 -6.02 -2.20 -4.66
C GLN A 154 -7.18 -2.23 -3.66
N GLY A 155 -7.85 -3.36 -3.51
CA GLY A 155 -8.94 -3.53 -2.55
C GLY A 155 -8.49 -3.36 -1.10
N GLN A 156 -7.33 -3.88 -0.75
CA GLN A 156 -6.74 -3.73 0.57
C GLN A 156 -6.39 -2.25 0.87
N ASP A 157 -5.69 -1.58 -0.04
CA ASP A 157 -5.34 -0.17 0.12
C ASP A 157 -6.59 0.72 0.17
N GLN A 158 -7.62 0.41 -0.62
CA GLN A 158 -8.91 1.10 -0.55
C GLN A 158 -9.60 0.90 0.80
N ALA A 159 -9.54 -0.30 1.37
CA ALA A 159 -10.07 -0.58 2.70
C ALA A 159 -9.36 0.24 3.78
N TYR A 160 -8.04 0.37 3.71
CA TYR A 160 -7.27 1.20 4.64
C TYR A 160 -7.66 2.68 4.55
N LEU A 161 -7.80 3.22 3.35
CA LEU A 161 -8.26 4.60 3.17
C LEU A 161 -9.70 4.80 3.72
N ASN A 162 -10.59 3.83 3.53
CA ASN A 162 -11.94 3.89 4.08
C ASN A 162 -11.94 3.81 5.61
N ASN A 163 -11.09 2.98 6.20
CA ASN A 163 -10.91 2.90 7.66
C ASN A 163 -10.37 4.22 8.22
N PHE A 164 -9.39 4.82 7.55
CA PHE A 164 -8.87 6.14 7.93
C PHE A 164 -9.98 7.21 7.90
N LYS A 165 -10.77 7.26 6.82
CA LYS A 165 -11.93 8.15 6.74
C LYS A 165 -12.87 7.93 7.91
N ALA A 166 -13.25 6.68 8.19
CA ALA A 166 -14.15 6.35 9.27
C ALA A 166 -13.59 6.75 10.64
N LEU A 167 -12.27 6.63 10.83
CA LEU A 167 -11.59 7.05 12.06
C LEU A 167 -11.69 8.56 12.27
N ILE A 168 -11.34 9.36 11.25
CA ILE A 168 -11.23 10.81 11.39
C ILE A 168 -12.60 11.52 11.33
N GLU A 169 -13.59 10.92 10.69
CA GLU A 169 -14.95 11.44 10.62
C GLU A 169 -15.84 11.02 11.81
N LYS A 170 -15.37 10.13 12.71
CA LYS A 170 -16.09 9.86 13.94
C LYS A 170 -16.29 11.16 14.70
N LYS A 171 -17.54 11.59 14.83
CA LYS A 171 -17.91 12.72 15.69
C LYS A 171 -17.49 12.37 17.12
N GLU A 172 -16.70 13.23 17.76
CA GLU A 172 -16.59 13.17 19.22
C GLU A 172 -17.99 13.25 19.79
N PRO A 173 -18.34 12.41 20.80
CA PRO A 173 -19.61 12.58 21.49
C PRO A 173 -19.65 14.01 22.00
N LYS A 174 -20.67 14.77 21.61
CA LYS A 174 -20.91 16.13 22.14
C LYS A 174 -20.93 16.01 23.65
N SER A 175 -19.92 16.54 24.30
CA SER A 175 -19.88 16.77 25.75
C SER A 175 -20.96 17.76 26.16
#